data_acceb279b2e743e0c4cba2b945b4ca1d
#
_entry.id   acceb279b2e743e0c4cba2b945b4ca1d
#
_cell.length_a   1.000
_cell.length_b   1.000
_cell.length_c   1.000
_cell.angle_alpha   90.00
_cell.angle_beta   90.00
_cell.angle_gamma   90.00
#
_symmetry.space_group_name_H-M   'P 1'
#
loop_
_entity.id
_entity.type
_entity.pdbx_description
1 polymer ?
#
loop_
_entity_poly.entity_id
_entity_poly.type
_entity_poly.pdbx_seq_one_letter_code
_entity_poly.pdbx_strand_id
1 'polypeptide(L)'
;MTMLYRSAFELARDIKSGTTTSLAVLEFFLARVAAINPQLNAVIALDTERARRRAIEADAAAANGEDWGPLHGVPMTIKDAFCTEGLITVGGMPEHRDNIPAANAVAVQRYVDAGAIVFGKTNVPFASADLQSFNEIYGVTNNPWDVSRTPGGSSGGAAAAVAAGLTPLELGSDIGGSIRTPSHFNGVFGHKPSYALVSAKGHLPPGEHVISEADLSVVGPIGHCMADVEQALDLLLGARPADAAAWTIELPPASFSATAGLRVAVWADDNFCRVDSDIVSCLESIGDSLAALGATVDRDARPNIDPELNHQNYTQLLTAALASDMPDAVREMAAGAVAEADPEDMSEPLLQMRGIALSHSGWLQQNERRLRTRAAWATFFEDYDVLICPCAMVPAFPHDHEPDMHARSLQVNGEQRPYT
;
A
#
# COMPACT_ATOMS: atom_id res chain seq x y z
N MET A 1 -14.63 26.18 -10.39
CA MET A 1 -13.33 25.49 -10.35
C MET A 1 -13.58 23.99 -10.38
N THR A 2 -12.85 23.21 -11.16
CA THR A 2 -13.05 21.76 -11.14
C THR A 2 -12.46 21.19 -9.87
N MET A 3 -13.20 20.33 -9.18
CA MET A 3 -12.73 19.60 -7.97
C MET A 3 -11.98 18.32 -8.34
N LEU A 4 -12.14 17.86 -9.57
CA LEU A 4 -11.54 16.62 -10.06
C LEU A 4 -10.01 16.73 -10.07
N TYR A 5 -9.33 15.77 -9.48
CA TYR A 5 -7.87 15.69 -9.34
C TYR A 5 -7.24 16.91 -8.63
N ARG A 6 -8.02 17.61 -7.82
CA ARG A 6 -7.48 18.63 -6.95
C ARG A 6 -6.82 17.99 -5.72
N SER A 7 -5.69 18.55 -5.28
CA SER A 7 -4.99 18.10 -4.08
C SER A 7 -5.92 18.09 -2.86
N ALA A 8 -5.84 17.05 -2.02
CA ALA A 8 -6.59 16.94 -0.77
C ALA A 8 -6.32 18.15 0.15
N PHE A 9 -5.06 18.55 0.26
CA PHE A 9 -4.66 19.70 1.09
C PHE A 9 -5.04 21.05 0.49
N GLU A 10 -5.17 21.14 -0.85
CA GLU A 10 -5.77 22.32 -1.49
C GLU A 10 -7.27 22.39 -1.22
N LEU A 11 -7.98 21.28 -1.29
CA LEU A 11 -9.41 21.22 -0.93
C LEU A 11 -9.61 21.65 0.52
N ALA A 12 -8.76 21.21 1.45
CA ALA A 12 -8.82 21.66 2.85
C ALA A 12 -8.64 23.18 2.98
N ARG A 13 -7.67 23.76 2.27
CA ARG A 13 -7.47 25.23 2.25
C ARG A 13 -8.67 25.97 1.71
N ASP A 14 -9.27 25.46 0.62
CA ASP A 14 -10.46 26.08 0.03
C ASP A 14 -11.68 26.01 0.94
N ILE A 15 -11.86 24.91 1.67
CA ILE A 15 -12.92 24.75 2.65
C ILE A 15 -12.70 25.75 3.80
N LYS A 16 -11.50 25.80 4.37
CA LYS A 16 -11.15 26.74 5.45
C LYS A 16 -11.31 28.21 5.06
N SER A 17 -11.03 28.54 3.81
CA SER A 17 -11.18 29.92 3.29
C SER A 17 -12.61 30.28 2.87
N GLY A 18 -13.55 29.31 2.86
CA GLY A 18 -14.91 29.51 2.36
C GLY A 18 -14.99 29.60 0.82
N THR A 19 -13.93 29.26 0.08
CA THR A 19 -13.94 29.18 -1.38
C THR A 19 -14.86 28.07 -1.90
N THR A 20 -14.96 27.00 -1.12
CA THR A 20 -15.93 25.92 -1.27
C THR A 20 -16.40 25.45 0.10
N THR A 21 -17.29 24.46 0.16
CA THR A 21 -17.72 23.84 1.40
C THR A 21 -17.35 22.37 1.43
N SER A 22 -17.13 21.82 2.62
CA SER A 22 -16.89 20.39 2.84
C SER A 22 -18.04 19.56 2.28
N LEU A 23 -19.29 20.00 2.51
CA LEU A 23 -20.47 19.34 1.97
C LEU A 23 -20.46 19.33 0.43
N ALA A 24 -20.11 20.43 -0.22
CA ALA A 24 -20.04 20.48 -1.69
C ALA A 24 -18.96 19.55 -2.25
N VAL A 25 -17.81 19.46 -1.58
CA VAL A 25 -16.72 18.52 -1.95
C VAL A 25 -17.16 17.07 -1.77
N LEU A 26 -17.82 16.75 -0.65
CA LEU A 26 -18.36 15.41 -0.40
C LEU A 26 -19.39 15.00 -1.46
N GLU A 27 -20.36 15.86 -1.76
CA GLU A 27 -21.40 15.57 -2.76
C GLU A 27 -20.81 15.40 -4.16
N PHE A 28 -19.75 16.14 -4.51
CA PHE A 28 -19.01 15.93 -5.74
C PHE A 28 -18.44 14.50 -5.83
N PHE A 29 -17.76 14.00 -4.78
CA PHE A 29 -17.20 12.65 -4.78
C PHE A 29 -18.29 11.58 -4.72
N LEU A 30 -19.35 11.78 -3.95
CA LEU A 30 -20.50 10.84 -3.93
C LEU A 30 -21.17 10.72 -5.30
N ALA A 31 -21.35 11.83 -6.01
CA ALA A 31 -21.90 11.82 -7.38
C ALA A 31 -20.97 11.07 -8.35
N ARG A 32 -19.64 11.23 -8.22
CA ARG A 32 -18.67 10.48 -9.03
C ARG A 32 -18.70 8.99 -8.70
N VAL A 33 -18.75 8.62 -7.42
CA VAL A 33 -18.91 7.21 -7.01
C VAL A 33 -20.17 6.63 -7.65
N ALA A 34 -21.30 7.32 -7.56
CA ALA A 34 -22.56 6.84 -8.16
C ALA A 34 -22.47 6.66 -9.69
N ALA A 35 -21.75 7.53 -10.39
CA ALA A 35 -21.64 7.50 -11.84
C ALA A 35 -20.61 6.49 -12.38
N ILE A 36 -19.48 6.32 -11.71
CA ILE A 36 -18.31 5.61 -12.26
C ILE A 36 -18.08 4.27 -11.56
N ASN A 37 -18.28 4.21 -10.24
CA ASN A 37 -17.98 3.03 -9.45
C ASN A 37 -18.74 1.74 -9.87
N PRO A 38 -19.94 1.78 -10.46
CA PRO A 38 -20.59 0.57 -10.96
C PRO A 38 -19.77 -0.23 -11.99
N GLN A 39 -18.87 0.41 -12.72
CA GLN A 39 -17.96 -0.25 -13.67
C GLN A 39 -16.65 -0.69 -13.03
N LEU A 40 -16.25 -0.04 -11.94
CA LEU A 40 -14.96 -0.26 -11.28
C LEU A 40 -15.05 -1.16 -10.07
N ASN A 41 -16.13 -1.04 -9.31
CA ASN A 41 -16.30 -1.71 -8.01
C ASN A 41 -15.10 -1.46 -7.07
N ALA A 42 -14.61 -0.22 -7.05
CA ALA A 42 -13.49 0.21 -6.23
C ALA A 42 -13.93 0.58 -4.81
N VAL A 43 -15.05 1.32 -4.67
CA VAL A 43 -15.67 1.71 -3.40
C VAL A 43 -16.79 0.74 -3.08
N ILE A 44 -16.69 0.03 -1.96
CA ILE A 44 -17.55 -1.12 -1.63
C ILE A 44 -18.50 -0.88 -0.46
N ALA A 45 -18.25 0.13 0.35
CA ALA A 45 -19.13 0.52 1.44
C ALA A 45 -19.10 2.04 1.59
N LEU A 46 -20.24 2.64 1.94
CA LEU A 46 -20.42 4.08 2.12
C LEU A 46 -21.17 4.35 3.41
N ASP A 47 -20.77 5.40 4.14
CA ASP A 47 -21.55 6.00 5.24
C ASP A 47 -21.87 7.45 4.90
N THR A 48 -22.78 7.62 3.93
CA THR A 48 -23.12 8.93 3.38
C THR A 48 -23.75 9.87 4.39
N GLU A 49 -24.58 9.33 5.28
CA GLU A 49 -25.31 10.14 6.25
C GLU A 49 -24.38 10.69 7.35
N ARG A 50 -23.48 9.87 7.87
CA ARG A 50 -22.48 10.33 8.83
C ARG A 50 -21.51 11.32 8.17
N ALA A 51 -21.06 11.00 6.96
CA ALA A 51 -20.16 11.89 6.22
C ALA A 51 -20.79 13.27 5.95
N ARG A 52 -22.08 13.32 5.56
CA ARG A 52 -22.81 14.58 5.36
C ARG A 52 -22.94 15.40 6.66
N ARG A 53 -23.32 14.75 7.77
CA ARG A 53 -23.36 15.44 9.07
C ARG A 53 -22.00 16.02 9.42
N ARG A 54 -20.94 15.23 9.27
CA ARG A 54 -19.58 15.67 9.59
C ARG A 54 -19.08 16.78 8.67
N ALA A 55 -19.48 16.76 7.39
CA ALA A 55 -19.17 17.84 6.44
C ALA A 55 -19.86 19.17 6.81
N ILE A 56 -21.13 19.10 7.22
CA ILE A 56 -21.88 20.29 7.71
C ILE A 56 -21.22 20.85 8.99
N GLU A 57 -20.79 19.99 9.90
CA GLU A 57 -20.06 20.39 11.11
C GLU A 57 -18.71 21.06 10.76
N ALA A 58 -17.97 20.53 9.76
CA ALA A 58 -16.73 21.13 9.29
C ALA A 58 -16.95 22.51 8.68
N ASP A 59 -18.01 22.67 7.88
CA ASP A 59 -18.38 23.98 7.30
C ASP A 59 -18.75 25.00 8.40
N ALA A 60 -19.49 24.58 9.43
CA ALA A 60 -19.82 25.42 10.56
C ALA A 60 -18.58 25.81 11.37
N ALA A 61 -17.66 24.88 11.59
CA ALA A 61 -16.38 25.11 12.27
C ALA A 61 -15.53 26.16 11.51
N ALA A 62 -15.39 25.99 10.18
CA ALA A 62 -14.67 26.95 9.34
C ALA A 62 -15.30 28.36 9.39
N ALA A 63 -16.64 28.46 9.35
CA ALA A 63 -17.35 29.72 9.45
C ALA A 63 -17.14 30.41 10.81
N ASN A 64 -16.89 29.64 11.85
CA ASN A 64 -16.56 30.15 13.21
C ASN A 64 -15.07 30.43 13.42
N GLY A 65 -14.22 30.18 12.41
CA GLY A 65 -12.77 30.33 12.52
C GLY A 65 -12.07 29.19 13.25
N GLU A 66 -12.74 28.05 13.42
CA GLU A 66 -12.16 26.83 13.98
C GLU A 66 -11.44 26.03 12.88
N ASP A 67 -10.28 25.47 13.21
CA ASP A 67 -9.46 24.65 12.32
C ASP A 67 -9.31 23.22 12.88
N TRP A 68 -9.83 22.23 12.18
CA TRP A 68 -9.68 20.82 12.58
C TRP A 68 -8.34 20.20 12.16
N GLY A 69 -7.52 20.93 11.42
CA GLY A 69 -6.21 20.50 10.99
C GLY A 69 -5.98 20.53 9.48
N PRO A 70 -4.88 19.93 9.00
CA PRO A 70 -4.46 20.02 7.61
C PRO A 70 -5.43 19.43 6.60
N LEU A 71 -6.28 18.47 6.99
CA LEU A 71 -7.33 17.84 6.17
C LEU A 71 -8.74 18.32 6.54
N HIS A 72 -8.88 19.51 7.10
CA HIS A 72 -10.15 20.07 7.56
C HIS A 72 -11.28 19.88 6.52
N GLY A 73 -12.26 19.03 6.86
CA GLY A 73 -13.45 18.78 6.07
C GLY A 73 -13.24 18.03 4.76
N VAL A 74 -12.06 17.47 4.51
CA VAL A 74 -11.76 16.72 3.28
C VAL A 74 -12.36 15.31 3.34
N PRO A 75 -13.27 14.93 2.42
CA PRO A 75 -13.77 13.58 2.35
C PRO A 75 -12.73 12.65 1.74
N MET A 76 -12.58 11.44 2.31
CA MET A 76 -11.70 10.41 1.80
C MET A 76 -12.27 9.01 2.02
N THR A 77 -11.77 8.04 1.27
CA THR A 77 -12.03 6.62 1.49
C THR A 77 -10.84 5.95 2.15
N ILE A 78 -11.05 4.76 2.70
CA ILE A 78 -10.03 3.98 3.41
C ILE A 78 -10.09 2.53 2.92
N LYS A 79 -8.93 1.94 2.65
CA LYS A 79 -8.80 0.51 2.32
C LYS A 79 -9.56 -0.35 3.33
N ASP A 80 -10.32 -1.35 2.87
CA ASP A 80 -11.12 -2.24 3.72
C ASP A 80 -10.28 -3.26 4.50
N ALA A 81 -9.07 -2.91 4.84
CA ALA A 81 -8.19 -3.63 5.73
C ALA A 81 -7.94 -2.88 7.05
N PHE A 82 -8.52 -1.69 7.22
CA PHE A 82 -8.34 -0.89 8.43
C PHE A 82 -9.63 -0.75 9.20
N CYS A 83 -9.60 -1.05 10.50
CA CYS A 83 -10.70 -0.74 11.40
C CYS A 83 -11.09 0.73 11.27
N THR A 84 -12.37 0.97 10.99
CA THR A 84 -12.94 2.31 10.87
C THR A 84 -14.19 2.33 11.73
N GLU A 85 -14.18 3.17 12.76
CA GLU A 85 -15.26 3.24 13.76
C GLU A 85 -16.63 3.43 13.10
N GLY A 86 -17.55 2.53 13.42
CA GLY A 86 -18.93 2.57 12.93
C GLY A 86 -19.13 2.28 11.45
N LEU A 87 -18.09 1.96 10.69
CA LEU A 87 -18.16 1.62 9.27
C LEU A 87 -17.71 0.17 9.05
N ILE A 88 -18.53 -0.61 8.35
CA ILE A 88 -18.27 -2.02 8.10
C ILE A 88 -16.86 -2.22 7.55
N THR A 89 -16.12 -3.16 8.13
CA THR A 89 -14.72 -3.45 7.78
C THR A 89 -14.53 -4.96 7.75
N VAL A 90 -14.32 -5.50 6.56
CA VAL A 90 -14.42 -6.95 6.29
C VAL A 90 -13.07 -7.56 5.93
N GLY A 91 -12.17 -6.80 5.32
CA GLY A 91 -10.89 -7.31 4.84
C GLY A 91 -11.02 -8.38 3.75
N GLY A 92 -12.13 -8.41 3.02
CA GLY A 92 -12.44 -9.43 2.03
C GLY A 92 -12.78 -10.81 2.61
N MET A 93 -12.94 -10.94 3.93
CA MET A 93 -13.14 -12.22 4.65
C MET A 93 -14.63 -12.43 4.99
N PRO A 94 -15.29 -13.49 4.48
CA PRO A 94 -16.71 -13.74 4.71
C PRO A 94 -17.11 -13.85 6.18
N GLU A 95 -16.23 -14.34 7.03
CA GLU A 95 -16.43 -14.46 8.48
C GLU A 95 -16.55 -13.09 9.18
N HIS A 96 -16.06 -12.03 8.56
CA HIS A 96 -16.16 -10.65 9.06
C HIS A 96 -17.22 -9.81 8.37
N ARG A 97 -18.16 -10.43 7.62
CA ARG A 97 -19.17 -9.74 6.82
C ARG A 97 -19.96 -8.68 7.60
N ASP A 98 -20.22 -8.90 8.86
CA ASP A 98 -21.01 -8.03 9.72
C ASP A 98 -20.13 -7.26 10.73
N ASN A 99 -18.80 -7.27 10.55
CA ASN A 99 -17.87 -6.63 11.48
C ASN A 99 -17.94 -5.10 11.34
N ILE A 100 -18.36 -4.45 12.43
CA ILE A 100 -18.35 -2.97 12.56
C ILE A 100 -17.44 -2.63 13.73
N PRO A 101 -16.21 -2.12 13.47
CA PRO A 101 -15.26 -1.77 14.50
C PRO A 101 -15.80 -0.67 15.44
N ALA A 102 -15.51 -0.83 16.74
CA ALA A 102 -15.85 0.16 17.77
C ALA A 102 -14.81 1.30 17.88
N ALA A 103 -13.68 1.18 17.17
CA ALA A 103 -12.61 2.18 17.16
C ALA A 103 -11.88 2.20 15.83
N ASN A 104 -11.27 3.32 15.51
CA ASN A 104 -10.41 3.46 14.34
C ASN A 104 -9.06 2.76 14.54
N ALA A 105 -8.51 2.24 13.43
CA ALA A 105 -7.07 1.96 13.35
C ALA A 105 -6.28 3.25 13.62
N VAL A 106 -5.08 3.11 14.19
CA VAL A 106 -4.26 4.28 14.57
C VAL A 106 -4.01 5.22 13.40
N ALA A 107 -3.71 4.70 12.21
CA ALA A 107 -3.50 5.51 11.02
C ALA A 107 -4.78 6.21 10.55
N VAL A 108 -5.94 5.54 10.64
CA VAL A 108 -7.24 6.15 10.33
C VAL A 108 -7.55 7.27 11.32
N GLN A 109 -7.32 7.04 12.62
CA GLN A 109 -7.55 8.06 13.65
C GLN A 109 -6.71 9.33 13.41
N ARG A 110 -5.45 9.19 13.01
CA ARG A 110 -4.58 10.31 12.67
C ARG A 110 -5.13 11.18 11.53
N TYR A 111 -5.72 10.57 10.51
CA TYR A 111 -6.39 11.34 9.45
C TYR A 111 -7.67 12.01 9.95
N VAL A 112 -8.45 11.32 10.78
CA VAL A 112 -9.66 11.91 11.39
C VAL A 112 -9.28 13.08 12.31
N ASP A 113 -8.23 12.94 13.12
CA ASP A 113 -7.71 14.00 14.00
C ASP A 113 -7.16 15.19 13.20
N ALA A 114 -6.66 14.96 11.99
CA ALA A 114 -6.25 15.99 11.04
C ALA A 114 -7.44 16.66 10.31
N GLY A 115 -8.67 16.25 10.59
CA GLY A 115 -9.90 16.84 10.06
C GLY A 115 -10.50 16.12 8.86
N ALA A 116 -9.98 14.97 8.45
CA ALA A 116 -10.54 14.18 7.34
C ALA A 116 -11.92 13.61 7.70
N ILE A 117 -12.74 13.41 6.67
CA ILE A 117 -14.07 12.79 6.76
C ILE A 117 -14.06 11.48 6.00
N VAL A 118 -14.02 10.35 6.72
CA VAL A 118 -14.10 9.05 6.08
C VAL A 118 -15.55 8.79 5.62
N PHE A 119 -15.76 8.65 4.31
CA PHE A 119 -17.08 8.44 3.74
C PHE A 119 -17.31 7.04 3.16
N GLY A 120 -16.24 6.22 3.04
CA GLY A 120 -16.37 4.87 2.49
C GLY A 120 -15.14 4.01 2.61
N LYS A 121 -15.28 2.77 2.16
CA LYS A 121 -14.25 1.73 2.14
C LYS A 121 -13.96 1.30 0.72
N THR A 122 -12.70 0.93 0.43
CA THR A 122 -12.26 0.46 -0.88
C THR A 122 -11.88 -1.02 -0.86
N ASN A 123 -12.15 -1.71 -1.98
CA ASN A 123 -12.06 -3.17 -2.09
C ASN A 123 -10.64 -3.71 -1.96
N VAL A 124 -10.56 -4.93 -1.46
CA VAL A 124 -9.33 -5.70 -1.23
C VAL A 124 -9.54 -7.16 -1.63
N PRO A 125 -8.52 -7.96 -1.89
CA PRO A 125 -8.66 -9.42 -1.94
C PRO A 125 -8.89 -10.00 -0.54
N PHE A 126 -9.27 -11.28 -0.49
CA PHE A 126 -9.38 -12.03 0.76
C PHE A 126 -8.13 -11.83 1.63
N ALA A 127 -8.31 -11.42 2.89
CA ALA A 127 -7.24 -11.16 3.86
C ALA A 127 -6.09 -10.27 3.34
N SER A 128 -6.31 -9.46 2.31
CA SER A 128 -5.27 -8.68 1.61
C SER A 128 -4.12 -9.52 1.03
N ALA A 129 -4.36 -10.78 0.66
CA ALA A 129 -3.34 -11.76 0.33
C ALA A 129 -3.22 -12.08 -1.17
N ASP A 130 -3.51 -11.12 -2.05
CA ASP A 130 -3.35 -11.29 -3.51
C ASP A 130 -2.85 -9.98 -4.17
N LEU A 131 -2.22 -10.11 -5.34
CA LEU A 131 -1.83 -9.01 -6.22
C LEU A 131 -2.98 -8.50 -7.11
N GLN A 132 -4.20 -9.03 -6.95
CA GLN A 132 -5.43 -8.60 -7.59
C GLN A 132 -6.50 -8.35 -6.52
N SER A 133 -7.40 -7.39 -6.75
CA SER A 133 -8.43 -7.02 -5.76
C SER A 133 -9.78 -7.59 -6.13
N PHE A 134 -10.10 -8.75 -5.56
CA PHE A 134 -11.39 -9.42 -5.68
C PHE A 134 -11.67 -10.28 -4.44
N ASN A 135 -12.94 -10.46 -4.09
CA ASN A 135 -13.38 -11.35 -3.01
C ASN A 135 -14.82 -11.80 -3.21
N GLU A 136 -15.27 -12.79 -2.44
CA GLU A 136 -16.61 -13.38 -2.54
C GLU A 136 -17.73 -12.45 -2.08
N ILE A 137 -17.43 -11.42 -1.28
CA ILE A 137 -18.42 -10.52 -0.68
C ILE A 137 -18.79 -9.42 -1.65
N TYR A 138 -17.76 -8.77 -2.22
CA TYR A 138 -17.92 -7.57 -3.02
C TYR A 138 -17.61 -7.78 -4.50
N GLY A 139 -17.02 -8.92 -4.88
CA GLY A 139 -16.62 -9.21 -6.26
C GLY A 139 -15.31 -8.52 -6.66
N VAL A 140 -15.16 -8.32 -7.96
CA VAL A 140 -13.93 -7.89 -8.62
C VAL A 140 -13.86 -6.37 -8.74
N THR A 141 -12.70 -5.80 -8.45
CA THR A 141 -12.37 -4.41 -8.79
C THR A 141 -11.64 -4.36 -10.13
N ASN A 142 -12.08 -3.49 -11.01
CA ASN A 142 -11.52 -3.29 -12.34
C ASN A 142 -10.57 -2.08 -12.39
N ASN A 143 -9.60 -2.15 -13.29
CA ASN A 143 -8.69 -1.03 -13.55
C ASN A 143 -9.45 0.09 -14.30
N PRO A 144 -9.37 1.35 -13.87
CA PRO A 144 -10.07 2.45 -14.52
C PRO A 144 -9.58 2.78 -15.94
N TRP A 145 -8.36 2.37 -16.29
CA TRP A 145 -7.81 2.55 -17.64
C TRP A 145 -8.30 1.48 -18.63
N ASP A 146 -8.51 0.26 -18.13
CA ASP A 146 -9.00 -0.87 -18.90
C ASP A 146 -9.70 -1.86 -17.94
N VAL A 147 -11.03 -1.91 -18.00
CA VAL A 147 -11.85 -2.73 -17.10
C VAL A 147 -11.64 -4.25 -17.27
N SER A 148 -10.95 -4.68 -18.32
CA SER A 148 -10.56 -6.08 -18.50
C SER A 148 -9.30 -6.47 -17.72
N ARG A 149 -8.64 -5.50 -17.09
CA ARG A 149 -7.38 -5.68 -16.36
C ARG A 149 -7.55 -5.45 -14.86
N THR A 150 -6.64 -6.07 -14.10
CA THR A 150 -6.57 -5.89 -12.67
C THR A 150 -6.09 -4.48 -12.29
N PRO A 151 -6.62 -3.86 -11.23
CA PRO A 151 -6.06 -2.65 -10.65
C PRO A 151 -4.84 -2.93 -9.75
N GLY A 152 -4.42 -4.21 -9.67
CA GLY A 152 -3.44 -4.64 -8.69
C GLY A 152 -4.07 -4.96 -7.33
N GLY A 153 -3.22 -5.30 -6.38
CA GLY A 153 -3.58 -5.70 -5.02
C GLY A 153 -2.41 -5.58 -4.04
N SER A 154 -2.75 -5.60 -2.80
CA SER A 154 -4.06 -5.72 -2.17
C SER A 154 -4.80 -4.37 -2.03
N SER A 155 -4.17 -3.20 -2.22
CA SER A 155 -4.83 -1.88 -2.20
C SER A 155 -5.37 -1.47 -3.58
N GLY A 156 -5.90 -2.43 -4.37
CA GLY A 156 -6.34 -2.16 -5.74
C GLY A 156 -7.59 -1.28 -5.81
N GLY A 157 -8.56 -1.48 -4.91
CA GLY A 157 -9.71 -0.60 -4.79
C GLY A 157 -9.31 0.83 -4.45
N ALA A 158 -8.32 1.01 -3.56
CA ALA A 158 -7.78 2.31 -3.17
C ALA A 158 -7.14 3.04 -4.36
N ALA A 159 -6.21 2.39 -5.05
CA ALA A 159 -5.53 2.97 -6.20
C ALA A 159 -6.50 3.27 -7.36
N ALA A 160 -7.44 2.35 -7.64
CA ALA A 160 -8.47 2.56 -8.66
C ALA A 160 -9.40 3.74 -8.31
N ALA A 161 -9.78 3.88 -7.04
CA ALA A 161 -10.61 5.00 -6.58
C ALA A 161 -9.89 6.35 -6.75
N VAL A 162 -8.62 6.45 -6.40
CA VAL A 162 -7.80 7.66 -6.61
C VAL A 162 -7.64 7.94 -8.10
N ALA A 163 -7.26 6.95 -8.91
CA ALA A 163 -7.06 7.11 -10.35
C ALA A 163 -8.34 7.57 -11.08
N ALA A 164 -9.50 7.04 -10.67
CA ALA A 164 -10.78 7.43 -11.23
C ALA A 164 -11.34 8.74 -10.65
N GLY A 165 -10.64 9.36 -9.68
CA GLY A 165 -11.11 10.58 -9.00
C GLY A 165 -12.39 10.35 -8.20
N LEU A 166 -12.55 9.20 -7.54
CA LEU A 166 -13.63 8.88 -6.62
C LEU A 166 -13.32 9.35 -5.19
N THR A 167 -12.08 9.61 -4.90
CA THR A 167 -11.54 10.11 -3.64
C THR A 167 -10.28 10.92 -3.91
N PRO A 168 -9.96 11.97 -3.17
CA PRO A 168 -8.72 12.72 -3.37
C PRO A 168 -7.50 12.05 -2.73
N LEU A 169 -7.70 11.26 -1.68
CA LEU A 169 -6.66 10.63 -0.88
C LEU A 169 -7.14 9.28 -0.35
N GLU A 170 -6.20 8.36 -0.15
CA GLU A 170 -6.44 7.00 0.34
C GLU A 170 -5.37 6.54 1.33
N LEU A 171 -5.72 5.55 2.13
CA LEU A 171 -4.82 4.85 3.03
C LEU A 171 -4.68 3.40 2.58
N GLY A 172 -3.47 3.01 2.20
CA GLY A 172 -3.10 1.65 1.81
C GLY A 172 -2.21 0.95 2.82
N SER A 173 -1.94 -0.33 2.56
CA SER A 173 -0.96 -1.13 3.31
C SER A 173 -0.11 -1.97 2.37
N ASP A 174 1.10 -2.31 2.77
CA ASP A 174 2.07 -3.02 1.93
C ASP A 174 2.92 -3.97 2.78
N ILE A 175 2.88 -5.25 2.48
CA ILE A 175 3.79 -6.27 3.02
C ILE A 175 4.59 -6.93 1.88
N GLY A 176 3.97 -7.07 0.70
CA GLY A 176 4.53 -7.70 -0.49
C GLY A 176 4.30 -6.90 -1.78
N GLY A 177 4.15 -5.57 -1.71
CA GLY A 177 3.89 -4.73 -2.88
C GLY A 177 2.52 -4.06 -2.88
N SER A 178 1.70 -4.25 -1.85
CA SER A 178 0.27 -3.92 -1.85
C SER A 178 -0.09 -2.42 -1.87
N ILE A 179 0.85 -1.49 -1.76
CA ILE A 179 0.71 -0.07 -2.13
C ILE A 179 1.35 0.16 -3.51
N ARG A 180 2.57 -0.34 -3.68
CA ARG A 180 3.42 -0.07 -4.85
C ARG A 180 2.83 -0.63 -6.14
N THR A 181 2.47 -1.91 -6.15
CA THR A 181 1.89 -2.60 -7.32
C THR A 181 0.59 -1.94 -7.80
N PRO A 182 -0.45 -1.71 -6.96
CA PRO A 182 -1.64 -1.04 -7.42
C PRO A 182 -1.41 0.43 -7.80
N SER A 183 -0.48 1.14 -7.16
CA SER A 183 -0.11 2.49 -7.60
C SER A 183 0.49 2.50 -9.00
N HIS A 184 1.40 1.56 -9.28
CA HIS A 184 1.97 1.36 -10.62
C HIS A 184 0.90 1.01 -11.66
N PHE A 185 -0.01 0.07 -11.36
CA PHE A 185 -1.02 -0.39 -12.31
C PHE A 185 -2.09 0.66 -12.63
N ASN A 186 -2.30 1.62 -11.74
CA ASN A 186 -3.30 2.68 -11.93
C ASN A 186 -2.70 4.05 -12.27
N GLY A 187 -1.38 4.20 -12.27
CA GLY A 187 -0.73 5.47 -12.58
C GLY A 187 -0.96 6.55 -11.52
N VAL A 188 -0.94 6.16 -10.24
CA VAL A 188 -1.04 7.05 -9.08
C VAL A 188 0.21 6.95 -8.21
N PHE A 189 0.37 7.86 -7.26
CA PHE A 189 1.48 7.87 -6.32
C PHE A 189 1.10 7.11 -5.05
N GLY A 190 1.97 6.18 -4.64
CA GLY A 190 1.85 5.48 -3.37
C GLY A 190 3.17 5.48 -2.63
N HIS A 191 3.14 5.72 -1.33
CA HIS A 191 4.35 5.68 -0.51
C HIS A 191 4.31 4.51 0.47
N LYS A 192 5.27 3.60 0.32
CA LYS A 192 5.54 2.54 1.30
C LYS A 192 6.63 3.03 2.26
N PRO A 193 6.29 3.49 3.47
CA PRO A 193 7.30 3.98 4.41
C PRO A 193 8.21 2.85 4.92
N SER A 194 9.29 3.21 5.54
CA SER A 194 10.10 2.26 6.30
C SER A 194 9.30 1.66 7.46
N TYR A 195 9.61 0.41 7.81
CA TYR A 195 8.95 -0.30 8.91
C TYR A 195 9.04 0.50 10.23
N ALA A 196 7.94 0.51 10.98
CA ALA A 196 7.76 1.17 12.27
C ALA A 196 7.69 2.72 12.26
N LEU A 197 7.69 3.38 11.09
CA LEU A 197 7.43 4.84 11.03
C LEU A 197 5.94 5.16 11.23
N VAL A 198 5.06 4.30 10.78
CA VAL A 198 3.60 4.42 10.91
C VAL A 198 3.07 3.19 11.64
N SER A 199 2.28 3.39 12.69
CA SER A 199 1.65 2.27 13.41
C SER A 199 0.62 1.57 12.53
N ALA A 200 0.73 0.25 12.43
CA ALA A 200 -0.23 -0.62 11.73
C ALA A 200 -1.33 -1.16 12.67
N LYS A 201 -1.40 -0.71 13.93
CA LYS A 201 -2.43 -1.18 14.87
C LYS A 201 -3.84 -0.90 14.33
N GLY A 202 -4.67 -1.95 14.31
CA GLY A 202 -6.02 -1.92 13.74
C GLY A 202 -6.08 -2.22 12.24
N HIS A 203 -4.94 -2.65 11.65
CA HIS A 203 -4.88 -3.28 10.34
C HIS A 203 -5.02 -4.80 10.50
N LEU A 204 -5.63 -5.47 9.56
CA LEU A 204 -5.96 -6.90 9.51
C LEU A 204 -5.22 -7.87 10.45
N PRO A 205 -5.91 -8.93 10.84
CA PRO A 205 -7.35 -9.14 10.80
C PRO A 205 -8.03 -8.28 11.85
N PRO A 206 -9.27 -7.85 11.63
CA PRO A 206 -10.00 -7.02 12.58
C PRO A 206 -10.42 -7.87 13.79
N GLY A 207 -9.49 -8.34 14.56
CA GLY A 207 -9.75 -8.93 15.86
C GLY A 207 -9.63 -7.84 16.93
N GLU A 208 -10.67 -7.55 17.67
CA GLU A 208 -10.62 -6.63 18.83
C GLU A 208 -9.52 -7.02 19.83
N HIS A 209 -9.05 -8.26 19.76
CA HIS A 209 -8.05 -8.85 20.64
C HIS A 209 -6.62 -8.79 20.09
N VAL A 210 -6.43 -8.47 18.80
CA VAL A 210 -5.09 -8.39 18.21
C VAL A 210 -4.52 -7.00 18.43
N ILE A 211 -3.50 -6.90 19.26
CA ILE A 211 -2.80 -5.65 19.57
C ILE A 211 -1.39 -5.58 18.96
N SER A 212 -0.89 -6.71 18.49
CA SER A 212 0.41 -6.80 17.81
C SER A 212 0.32 -6.24 16.37
N GLU A 213 1.43 -5.74 15.89
CA GLU A 213 1.59 -5.32 14.49
C GLU A 213 2.37 -6.42 13.75
N ALA A 214 1.92 -6.78 12.55
CA ALA A 214 2.58 -7.82 11.76
C ALA A 214 3.98 -7.36 11.32
N ASP A 215 4.95 -8.28 11.38
CA ASP A 215 6.29 -8.03 10.85
C ASP A 215 6.20 -7.73 9.33
N LEU A 216 7.11 -6.93 8.80
CA LEU A 216 7.20 -6.47 7.40
C LEU A 216 6.05 -5.56 6.94
N SER A 217 4.86 -5.65 7.53
CA SER A 217 3.70 -4.87 7.11
C SER A 217 3.87 -3.40 7.44
N VAL A 218 3.55 -2.54 6.49
CA VAL A 218 3.57 -1.09 6.63
C VAL A 218 2.28 -0.47 6.10
N VAL A 219 1.99 0.74 6.57
CA VAL A 219 0.82 1.54 6.21
C VAL A 219 1.30 2.82 5.57
N GLY A 220 0.64 3.25 4.48
CA GLY A 220 1.04 4.47 3.81
C GLY A 220 -0.02 5.07 2.90
N PRO A 221 0.15 6.34 2.49
CA PRO A 221 -0.79 7.07 1.67
C PRO A 221 -0.74 6.66 0.20
N ILE A 222 -1.89 6.81 -0.48
CA ILE A 222 -2.03 6.75 -1.94
C ILE A 222 -2.75 8.03 -2.39
N GLY A 223 -2.19 8.74 -3.36
CA GLY A 223 -2.73 10.00 -3.87
C GLY A 223 -2.44 10.19 -5.35
N HIS A 224 -3.08 11.16 -5.98
CA HIS A 224 -2.84 11.46 -7.38
C HIS A 224 -1.68 12.44 -7.61
N CYS A 225 -1.13 13.04 -6.57
CA CYS A 225 0.06 13.88 -6.62
C CYS A 225 1.01 13.62 -5.44
N MET A 226 2.31 13.80 -5.66
CA MET A 226 3.33 13.56 -4.62
C MET A 226 3.20 14.50 -3.43
N ALA A 227 2.77 15.75 -3.66
CA ALA A 227 2.58 16.72 -2.58
C ALA A 227 1.53 16.27 -1.56
N ASP A 228 0.46 15.59 -2.00
CA ASP A 228 -0.52 14.98 -1.10
C ASP A 228 0.07 13.78 -0.36
N VAL A 229 0.82 12.94 -1.06
CA VAL A 229 1.44 11.74 -0.46
C VAL A 229 2.46 12.12 0.62
N GLU A 230 3.27 13.14 0.37
CA GLU A 230 4.24 13.68 1.35
C GLU A 230 3.54 14.22 2.60
N GLN A 231 2.60 15.16 2.44
CA GLN A 231 1.87 15.75 3.57
C GLN A 231 1.03 14.71 4.32
N ALA A 232 0.42 13.76 3.60
CA ALA A 232 -0.33 12.67 4.21
C ALA A 232 0.57 11.72 5.02
N LEU A 233 1.82 11.46 4.55
CA LEU A 233 2.79 10.71 5.34
C LEU A 233 3.13 11.42 6.64
N ASP A 234 3.38 12.73 6.60
CA ASP A 234 3.68 13.52 7.80
C ASP A 234 2.59 13.40 8.88
N LEU A 235 1.32 13.35 8.47
CA LEU A 235 0.20 13.11 9.38
C LEU A 235 0.18 11.69 9.96
N LEU A 236 0.70 10.71 9.22
CA LEU A 236 0.72 9.30 9.64
C LEU A 236 1.90 8.96 10.55
N LEU A 237 2.99 9.75 10.53
CA LEU A 237 4.19 9.50 11.31
C LEU A 237 3.90 9.45 12.81
N GLY A 238 4.56 8.56 13.50
CA GLY A 238 4.54 8.49 14.96
C GLY A 238 4.63 7.07 15.49
N ALA A 239 5.12 6.97 16.72
CA ALA A 239 5.28 5.73 17.44
C ALA A 239 3.93 5.02 17.65
N ARG A 240 4.00 3.72 17.93
CA ARG A 240 2.85 2.96 18.39
C ARG A 240 2.28 3.58 19.68
N PRO A 241 0.99 3.50 19.94
CA PRO A 241 0.40 4.11 21.14
C PRO A 241 1.07 3.67 22.44
N ALA A 242 1.53 2.44 22.53
CA ALA A 242 2.23 1.92 23.70
C ALA A 242 3.62 2.57 23.91
N ASP A 243 4.26 3.05 22.87
CA ASP A 243 5.62 3.61 22.88
C ASP A 243 5.60 5.16 22.83
N ALA A 244 4.46 5.77 22.47
CA ALA A 244 4.31 7.21 22.18
C ALA A 244 4.67 8.12 23.38
N ALA A 245 4.59 7.61 24.60
CA ALA A 245 4.99 8.38 25.79
C ALA A 245 6.51 8.64 25.84
N ALA A 246 7.32 7.81 25.17
CA ALA A 246 8.78 7.88 25.24
C ALA A 246 9.45 8.12 23.87
N TRP A 247 8.73 7.91 22.75
CA TRP A 247 9.29 7.98 21.41
C TRP A 247 8.57 9.03 20.57
N THR A 248 9.36 9.92 19.98
CA THR A 248 8.94 10.84 18.92
C THR A 248 9.62 10.43 17.63
N ILE A 249 8.89 10.37 16.54
CA ILE A 249 9.41 10.07 15.21
C ILE A 249 9.42 11.35 14.40
N GLU A 250 10.61 11.79 14.00
CA GLU A 250 10.82 12.93 13.12
C GLU A 250 11.67 12.47 11.94
N LEU A 251 11.23 12.76 10.72
CA LEU A 251 12.03 12.56 9.53
C LEU A 251 12.93 13.78 9.32
N PRO A 252 14.21 13.58 8.98
CA PRO A 252 15.07 14.69 8.60
C PRO A 252 14.52 15.34 7.32
N PRO A 253 14.71 16.64 7.12
CA PRO A 253 14.39 17.29 5.87
C PRO A 253 15.18 16.65 4.72
N ALA A 254 14.63 16.69 3.50
CA ALA A 254 15.34 16.22 2.33
C ALA A 254 16.71 16.90 2.22
N SER A 255 17.73 16.11 1.95
CA SER A 255 19.13 16.61 1.84
C SER A 255 19.40 17.39 0.54
N PHE A 256 18.41 17.45 -0.36
CA PHE A 256 18.50 18.11 -1.65
C PHE A 256 17.21 18.93 -1.93
N SER A 257 17.38 20.02 -2.67
CA SER A 257 16.28 20.90 -3.09
C SER A 257 16.13 21.02 -4.60
N ALA A 258 17.00 20.34 -5.35
CA ALA A 258 17.02 20.34 -6.81
C ALA A 258 17.49 18.99 -7.35
N THR A 259 17.13 18.67 -8.59
CA THR A 259 17.58 17.45 -9.28
C THR A 259 19.09 17.50 -9.59
N ALA A 260 19.60 18.69 -9.86
CA ALA A 260 21.03 18.88 -10.12
C ALA A 260 21.89 18.48 -8.92
N GLY A 261 22.85 17.59 -9.17
CA GLY A 261 23.75 17.05 -8.14
C GLY A 261 23.26 15.81 -7.42
N LEU A 262 22.02 15.34 -7.69
CA LEU A 262 21.56 14.03 -7.19
C LEU A 262 22.43 12.90 -7.76
N ARG A 263 22.73 11.92 -6.93
CA ARG A 263 23.38 10.65 -7.30
C ARG A 263 22.28 9.60 -7.40
N VAL A 264 21.97 9.19 -8.63
CA VAL A 264 20.85 8.30 -8.94
C VAL A 264 21.37 6.98 -9.47
N ALA A 265 21.02 5.89 -8.81
CA ALA A 265 21.18 4.54 -9.35
C ALA A 265 19.92 4.13 -10.13
N VAL A 266 20.10 3.49 -11.28
CA VAL A 266 19.00 2.90 -12.07
C VAL A 266 19.22 1.40 -12.19
N TRP A 267 18.31 0.62 -11.61
CA TRP A 267 18.28 -0.85 -11.70
C TRP A 267 17.00 -1.28 -12.40
N ALA A 268 16.99 -1.19 -13.74
CA ALA A 268 15.79 -1.36 -14.54
C ALA A 268 15.43 -2.82 -14.81
N ASP A 269 16.40 -3.73 -14.84
CA ASP A 269 16.23 -5.17 -15.12
C ASP A 269 17.24 -5.99 -14.33
N ASP A 270 16.94 -7.26 -14.08
CA ASP A 270 17.85 -8.21 -13.42
C ASP A 270 17.71 -9.63 -14.00
N ASN A 271 18.81 -10.38 -14.00
CA ASN A 271 18.80 -11.76 -14.46
C ASN A 271 17.94 -12.69 -13.61
N PHE A 272 17.88 -12.42 -12.31
CA PHE A 272 17.04 -13.17 -11.38
C PHE A 272 15.55 -12.88 -11.60
N CYS A 273 15.19 -11.61 -11.86
CA CYS A 273 13.81 -11.20 -12.05
C CYS A 273 13.69 -10.31 -13.29
N ARG A 274 13.46 -10.90 -14.45
CA ARG A 274 13.29 -10.19 -15.72
C ARG A 274 12.03 -9.35 -15.71
N VAL A 275 12.14 -8.14 -16.25
CA VAL A 275 11.09 -7.12 -16.30
C VAL A 275 10.65 -6.91 -17.74
N ASP A 276 9.38 -6.59 -17.93
CA ASP A 276 8.81 -6.25 -19.25
C ASP A 276 9.57 -5.08 -19.87
N SER A 277 9.88 -5.19 -21.17
CA SER A 277 10.70 -4.25 -21.90
C SER A 277 10.15 -2.82 -21.92
N ASP A 278 8.83 -2.65 -21.84
CA ASP A 278 8.21 -1.33 -21.82
C ASP A 278 8.48 -0.62 -20.48
N ILE A 279 8.49 -1.38 -19.37
CA ILE A 279 8.85 -0.85 -18.05
C ILE A 279 10.33 -0.50 -18.02
N VAL A 280 11.21 -1.39 -18.51
CA VAL A 280 12.65 -1.12 -18.61
C VAL A 280 12.90 0.15 -19.39
N SER A 281 12.30 0.30 -20.58
CA SER A 281 12.44 1.47 -21.43
C SER A 281 11.96 2.76 -20.74
N CYS A 282 10.87 2.68 -19.96
CA CYS A 282 10.37 3.80 -19.18
C CYS A 282 11.37 4.24 -18.09
N LEU A 283 11.92 3.29 -17.33
CA LEU A 283 12.88 3.58 -16.26
C LEU A 283 14.19 4.15 -16.81
N GLU A 284 14.69 3.64 -17.93
CA GLU A 284 15.86 4.19 -18.63
C GLU A 284 15.61 5.63 -19.09
N SER A 285 14.43 5.91 -19.66
CA SER A 285 14.04 7.26 -20.07
C SER A 285 13.95 8.24 -18.89
N ILE A 286 13.51 7.77 -17.72
CA ILE A 286 13.53 8.57 -16.49
C ILE A 286 14.99 8.88 -16.11
N GLY A 287 15.88 7.90 -16.17
CA GLY A 287 17.31 8.09 -15.94
C GLY A 287 17.91 9.17 -16.87
N ASP A 288 17.60 9.10 -18.17
CA ASP A 288 18.05 10.11 -19.16
C ASP A 288 17.50 11.50 -18.84
N SER A 289 16.23 11.58 -18.44
CA SER A 289 15.59 12.85 -18.06
C SER A 289 16.25 13.47 -16.83
N LEU A 290 16.59 12.66 -15.82
CA LEU A 290 17.29 13.13 -14.62
C LEU A 290 18.72 13.57 -14.93
N ALA A 291 19.43 12.84 -15.79
CA ALA A 291 20.77 13.26 -16.27
C ALA A 291 20.70 14.61 -17.00
N ALA A 292 19.69 14.82 -17.86
CA ALA A 292 19.48 16.09 -18.53
C ALA A 292 19.18 17.25 -17.58
N LEU A 293 18.61 16.96 -16.40
CA LEU A 293 18.37 17.92 -15.31
C LEU A 293 19.58 18.09 -14.37
N GLY A 294 20.72 17.46 -14.67
CA GLY A 294 21.97 17.62 -13.94
C GLY A 294 22.23 16.62 -12.81
N ALA A 295 21.44 15.54 -12.73
CA ALA A 295 21.77 14.42 -11.84
C ALA A 295 22.93 13.58 -12.40
N THR A 296 23.70 12.94 -11.51
CA THR A 296 24.65 11.87 -11.87
C THR A 296 23.90 10.55 -11.85
N VAL A 297 23.81 9.90 -13.01
CA VAL A 297 23.04 8.65 -13.16
C VAL A 297 23.98 7.47 -13.40
N ASP A 298 23.89 6.45 -12.56
CA ASP A 298 24.66 5.20 -12.65
C ASP A 298 23.71 4.02 -12.91
N ARG A 299 23.88 3.33 -14.03
CA ARG A 299 23.06 2.18 -14.45
C ARG A 299 23.64 0.83 -14.04
N ASP A 300 24.89 0.83 -13.62
CA ASP A 300 25.62 -0.37 -13.21
C ASP A 300 25.63 -0.53 -11.67
N ALA A 301 25.21 0.50 -10.95
CA ALA A 301 25.16 0.50 -9.49
C ALA A 301 24.27 -0.60 -8.94
N ARG A 302 24.81 -1.42 -8.06
CA ARG A 302 24.08 -2.49 -7.36
C ARG A 302 24.53 -2.54 -5.90
N PRO A 303 23.60 -2.77 -4.95
CA PRO A 303 24.00 -3.08 -3.58
C PRO A 303 24.73 -4.44 -3.55
N ASN A 304 25.61 -4.61 -2.58
CA ASN A 304 26.30 -5.89 -2.39
C ASN A 304 25.37 -6.91 -1.71
N ILE A 305 24.37 -7.35 -2.45
CA ILE A 305 23.40 -8.38 -2.04
C ILE A 305 23.25 -9.40 -3.16
N ASP A 306 22.90 -10.62 -2.79
CA ASP A 306 22.47 -11.65 -3.72
C ASP A 306 20.94 -11.58 -3.82
N PRO A 307 20.33 -11.23 -4.99
CA PRO A 307 18.90 -11.10 -5.14
C PRO A 307 18.14 -12.40 -4.84
N GLU A 308 18.68 -13.55 -5.24
CA GLU A 308 18.05 -14.86 -5.01
C GLU A 308 18.02 -15.22 -3.52
N LEU A 309 19.15 -15.10 -2.83
CA LEU A 309 19.21 -15.32 -1.38
C LEU A 309 18.34 -14.33 -0.60
N ASN A 310 18.25 -13.08 -1.07
CA ASN A 310 17.38 -12.10 -0.47
C ASN A 310 15.89 -12.46 -0.67
N HIS A 311 15.52 -12.93 -1.86
CA HIS A 311 14.17 -13.42 -2.14
C HIS A 311 13.81 -14.61 -1.25
N GLN A 312 14.67 -15.63 -1.15
CA GLN A 312 14.48 -16.79 -0.28
C GLN A 312 14.28 -16.38 1.19
N ASN A 313 15.07 -15.42 1.67
CA ASN A 313 14.95 -14.88 3.02
C ASN A 313 13.62 -14.12 3.22
N TYR A 314 13.25 -13.29 2.23
CA TYR A 314 11.99 -12.54 2.25
C TYR A 314 10.78 -13.47 2.25
N THR A 315 10.71 -14.46 1.36
CA THR A 315 9.58 -15.40 1.27
C THR A 315 9.37 -16.14 2.59
N GLN A 316 10.44 -16.62 3.24
CA GLN A 316 10.33 -17.30 4.51
C GLN A 316 9.85 -16.38 5.64
N LEU A 317 10.34 -15.13 5.72
CA LEU A 317 9.88 -14.17 6.73
C LEU A 317 8.45 -13.71 6.47
N LEU A 318 8.08 -13.50 5.20
CA LEU A 318 6.73 -13.13 4.80
C LEU A 318 5.72 -14.20 5.20
N THR A 319 5.99 -15.46 4.82
CA THR A 319 5.06 -16.55 5.11
C THR A 319 5.02 -16.89 6.60
N ALA A 320 6.11 -16.71 7.34
CA ALA A 320 6.10 -16.80 8.80
C ALA A 320 5.20 -15.72 9.43
N ALA A 321 5.23 -14.49 8.93
CA ALA A 321 4.36 -13.43 9.42
C ALA A 321 2.88 -13.68 9.08
N LEU A 322 2.58 -14.18 7.87
CA LEU A 322 1.22 -14.52 7.44
C LEU A 322 0.66 -15.77 8.13
N ALA A 323 1.53 -16.65 8.63
CA ALA A 323 1.13 -17.88 9.32
C ALA A 323 0.83 -17.70 10.81
N SER A 324 0.90 -16.49 11.36
CA SER A 324 0.70 -16.22 12.79
C SER A 324 -0.63 -16.79 13.34
N ASP A 325 -1.70 -16.69 12.55
CA ASP A 325 -3.05 -17.10 12.91
C ASP A 325 -3.51 -18.38 12.22
N MET A 326 -2.59 -19.07 11.49
CA MET A 326 -2.93 -20.34 10.85
C MET A 326 -3.14 -21.44 11.90
N PRO A 327 -4.09 -22.38 11.66
CA PRO A 327 -4.30 -23.54 12.51
C PRO A 327 -3.02 -24.40 12.67
N ASP A 328 -2.83 -25.03 13.83
CA ASP A 328 -1.68 -25.91 14.09
C ASP A 328 -1.52 -27.01 13.05
N ALA A 329 -2.64 -27.59 12.57
CA ALA A 329 -2.62 -28.61 11.52
C ALA A 329 -1.95 -28.13 10.21
N VAL A 330 -2.08 -26.85 9.85
CA VAL A 330 -1.41 -26.28 8.65
C VAL A 330 0.10 -26.20 8.90
N ARG A 331 0.51 -25.76 10.10
CA ARG A 331 1.93 -25.71 10.49
C ARG A 331 2.56 -27.10 10.55
N GLU A 332 1.85 -28.08 11.10
CA GLU A 332 2.29 -29.48 11.14
C GLU A 332 2.44 -30.09 9.73
N MET A 333 1.48 -29.83 8.85
CA MET A 333 1.55 -30.26 7.46
C MET A 333 2.76 -29.64 6.74
N ALA A 334 2.98 -28.34 6.90
CA ALA A 334 4.14 -27.66 6.33
C ALA A 334 5.46 -28.21 6.86
N ALA A 335 5.54 -28.46 8.18
CA ALA A 335 6.73 -29.07 8.81
C ALA A 335 7.01 -30.49 8.28
N GLY A 336 5.97 -31.30 8.09
CA GLY A 336 6.07 -32.63 7.46
C GLY A 336 6.61 -32.56 6.04
N ALA A 337 6.03 -31.69 5.21
CA ALA A 337 6.48 -31.48 3.83
C ALA A 337 7.95 -31.03 3.76
N VAL A 338 8.36 -30.10 4.64
CA VAL A 338 9.75 -29.65 4.71
C VAL A 338 10.71 -30.74 5.15
N ALA A 339 10.29 -31.62 6.07
CA ALA A 339 11.13 -32.72 6.56
C ALA A 339 11.38 -33.80 5.49
N GLU A 340 10.45 -33.98 4.55
CA GLU A 340 10.53 -34.97 3.47
C GLU A 340 11.20 -34.42 2.19
N ALA A 341 11.31 -33.08 2.08
CA ALA A 341 11.84 -32.43 0.88
C ALA A 341 13.37 -32.47 0.80
N ASP A 342 13.88 -32.35 -0.42
CA ASP A 342 15.32 -32.12 -0.64
C ASP A 342 15.72 -30.77 0.03
N PRO A 343 16.75 -30.76 0.89
CA PRO A 343 17.25 -29.52 1.48
C PRO A 343 17.68 -28.45 0.46
N GLU A 344 18.11 -28.86 -0.73
CA GLU A 344 18.56 -27.98 -1.83
C GLU A 344 17.40 -27.47 -2.69
N ASP A 345 16.19 -28.00 -2.53
CA ASP A 345 15.01 -27.50 -3.25
C ASP A 345 14.60 -26.11 -2.72
N MET A 346 14.77 -25.10 -3.55
CA MET A 346 14.41 -23.70 -3.27
C MET A 346 13.20 -23.24 -4.11
N SER A 347 12.35 -24.17 -4.52
CA SER A 347 11.09 -23.83 -5.19
C SER A 347 10.19 -22.97 -4.32
N GLU A 348 9.44 -22.05 -4.93
CA GLU A 348 8.59 -21.11 -4.22
C GLU A 348 7.59 -21.78 -3.26
N PRO A 349 6.87 -22.86 -3.63
CA PRO A 349 5.97 -23.53 -2.69
C PRO A 349 6.71 -24.09 -1.46
N LEU A 350 7.92 -24.61 -1.64
CA LEU A 350 8.69 -25.14 -0.51
C LEU A 350 9.30 -24.05 0.37
N LEU A 351 9.72 -22.92 -0.21
CA LEU A 351 10.13 -21.74 0.55
C LEU A 351 9.00 -21.20 1.42
N GLN A 352 7.78 -21.17 0.91
CA GLN A 352 6.59 -20.78 1.66
C GLN A 352 6.30 -21.74 2.81
N MET A 353 6.36 -23.06 2.56
CA MET A 353 6.21 -24.08 3.62
C MET A 353 7.29 -23.97 4.69
N ARG A 354 8.54 -23.70 4.30
CA ARG A 354 9.64 -23.43 5.25
C ARG A 354 9.35 -22.23 6.14
N GLY A 355 8.75 -21.16 5.59
CA GLY A 355 8.33 -20.00 6.37
C GLY A 355 7.18 -20.31 7.32
N ILE A 356 6.14 -21.04 6.87
CA ILE A 356 5.01 -21.46 7.71
C ILE A 356 5.48 -22.35 8.88
N ALA A 357 6.42 -23.26 8.62
CA ALA A 357 6.99 -24.17 9.62
C ALA A 357 8.12 -23.55 10.47
N LEU A 358 8.43 -22.26 10.28
CA LEU A 358 9.60 -21.63 10.87
C LEU A 358 9.50 -21.56 12.39
N SER A 359 10.46 -22.16 13.09
CA SER A 359 10.57 -22.04 14.54
C SER A 359 11.02 -20.62 14.93
N HIS A 360 10.78 -20.22 16.17
CA HIS A 360 11.29 -18.93 16.66
C HIS A 360 12.81 -18.80 16.52
N SER A 361 13.56 -19.87 16.79
CA SER A 361 15.01 -19.89 16.56
C SER A 361 15.38 -19.71 15.09
N GLY A 362 14.63 -20.37 14.18
CA GLY A 362 14.78 -20.18 12.73
C GLY A 362 14.44 -18.77 12.31
N TRP A 363 13.38 -18.19 12.86
CA TRP A 363 13.01 -16.80 12.58
C TRP A 363 14.12 -15.82 12.98
N LEU A 364 14.74 -16.01 14.16
CA LEU A 364 15.88 -15.17 14.57
C LEU A 364 17.05 -15.25 13.60
N GLN A 365 17.32 -16.43 13.03
CA GLN A 365 18.37 -16.61 12.01
C GLN A 365 18.02 -15.90 10.70
N GLN A 366 16.76 -16.02 10.22
CA GLN A 366 16.31 -15.31 9.02
C GLN A 366 16.28 -13.79 9.24
N ASN A 367 15.91 -13.35 10.43
CA ASN A 367 15.96 -11.94 10.80
C ASN A 367 17.40 -11.38 10.80
N GLU A 368 18.38 -12.17 11.28
CA GLU A 368 19.79 -11.78 11.19
C GLU A 368 20.26 -11.61 9.74
N ARG A 369 19.82 -12.49 8.83
CA ARG A 369 20.09 -12.33 7.38
C ARG A 369 19.46 -11.04 6.83
N ARG A 370 18.20 -10.76 7.16
CA ARG A 370 17.52 -9.51 6.81
C ARG A 370 18.30 -8.28 7.30
N LEU A 371 18.80 -8.30 8.53
CA LEU A 371 19.57 -7.18 9.08
C LEU A 371 20.89 -6.97 8.34
N ARG A 372 21.58 -8.03 7.90
CA ARG A 372 22.77 -7.94 7.05
C ARG A 372 22.44 -7.34 5.67
N THR A 373 21.33 -7.76 5.05
CA THR A 373 20.86 -7.15 3.80
C THR A 373 20.54 -5.66 3.99
N ARG A 374 19.91 -5.28 5.12
CA ARG A 374 19.67 -3.85 5.44
C ARG A 374 20.97 -3.07 5.61
N ALA A 375 21.99 -3.66 6.22
CA ALA A 375 23.30 -3.02 6.34
C ALA A 375 23.95 -2.80 4.96
N ALA A 376 23.88 -3.77 4.05
CA ALA A 376 24.37 -3.64 2.67
C ALA A 376 23.63 -2.52 1.90
N TRP A 377 22.32 -2.39 2.08
CA TRP A 377 21.54 -1.28 1.55
C TRP A 377 21.96 0.08 2.15
N ALA A 378 22.22 0.14 3.46
CA ALA A 378 22.69 1.37 4.10
C ALA A 378 24.01 1.83 3.51
N THR A 379 24.98 0.90 3.31
CA THR A 379 26.26 1.21 2.63
C THR A 379 26.05 1.68 1.19
N PHE A 380 25.13 1.04 0.43
CA PHE A 380 24.80 1.47 -0.93
C PHE A 380 24.29 2.93 -0.96
N PHE A 381 23.43 3.31 -0.03
CA PHE A 381 22.90 4.67 0.06
C PHE A 381 23.86 5.70 0.69
N GLU A 382 25.10 5.34 1.03
CA GLU A 382 26.17 6.31 1.26
C GLU A 382 26.66 6.94 -0.05
N ASP A 383 26.57 6.20 -1.16
CA ASP A 383 27.02 6.63 -2.48
C ASP A 383 25.88 7.17 -3.36
N TYR A 384 24.63 6.80 -3.10
CA TYR A 384 23.46 7.18 -3.90
C TYR A 384 22.37 7.82 -3.03
N ASP A 385 21.69 8.81 -3.59
CA ASP A 385 20.58 9.50 -2.93
C ASP A 385 19.23 8.86 -3.27
N VAL A 386 19.13 8.26 -4.48
CA VAL A 386 17.91 7.62 -5.01
C VAL A 386 18.28 6.36 -5.79
N LEU A 387 17.46 5.32 -5.64
CA LEU A 387 17.43 4.16 -6.53
C LEU A 387 16.12 4.17 -7.30
N ILE A 388 16.20 4.05 -8.63
CA ILE A 388 15.07 3.83 -9.52
C ILE A 388 15.06 2.37 -9.93
N CYS A 389 13.97 1.67 -9.63
CA CYS A 389 13.79 0.27 -10.00
C CYS A 389 12.30 -0.03 -10.25
N PRO A 390 11.97 -1.13 -10.96
CA PRO A 390 10.59 -1.55 -11.15
C PRO A 390 9.96 -1.99 -9.83
N CYS A 391 8.67 -1.72 -9.65
CA CYS A 391 7.90 -2.23 -8.51
C CYS A 391 7.10 -3.51 -8.86
N ALA A 392 7.01 -3.87 -10.13
CA ALA A 392 6.43 -5.10 -10.64
C ALA A 392 7.12 -5.50 -11.95
N MET A 393 7.11 -6.79 -12.29
CA MET A 393 7.68 -7.31 -13.54
C MET A 393 6.90 -6.90 -14.78
N VAL A 394 5.61 -6.60 -14.62
CA VAL A 394 4.65 -6.37 -15.71
C VAL A 394 3.79 -5.13 -15.43
N PRO A 395 3.23 -4.47 -16.46
CA PRO A 395 2.13 -3.55 -16.30
C PRO A 395 0.85 -4.29 -15.86
N ALA A 396 -0.26 -3.57 -15.64
CA ALA A 396 -1.54 -4.18 -15.33
C ALA A 396 -1.88 -5.27 -16.36
N PHE A 397 -2.21 -6.48 -15.89
CA PHE A 397 -2.48 -7.67 -16.70
C PHE A 397 -3.99 -8.01 -16.67
N PRO A 398 -4.49 -8.84 -17.60
CA PRO A 398 -5.88 -9.30 -17.59
C PRO A 398 -6.21 -10.03 -16.27
N HIS A 399 -7.46 -9.92 -15.83
CA HIS A 399 -7.92 -10.64 -14.64
C HIS A 399 -7.65 -12.14 -14.76
N ASP A 400 -7.06 -12.72 -13.71
CA ASP A 400 -6.87 -14.16 -13.54
C ASP A 400 -7.26 -14.51 -12.09
N HIS A 401 -8.39 -15.16 -11.93
CA HIS A 401 -8.97 -15.50 -10.62
C HIS A 401 -8.90 -17.02 -10.36
N GLU A 402 -7.97 -17.72 -11.01
CA GLU A 402 -7.71 -19.12 -10.66
C GLU A 402 -7.43 -19.23 -9.15
N PRO A 403 -8.18 -20.04 -8.38
CA PRO A 403 -8.04 -20.11 -6.93
C PRO A 403 -6.63 -20.48 -6.46
N ASP A 404 -5.96 -21.36 -7.17
CA ASP A 404 -4.56 -21.68 -6.90
C ASP A 404 -3.64 -20.62 -7.53
N MET A 405 -3.07 -19.76 -6.72
CA MET A 405 -2.15 -18.73 -7.21
C MET A 405 -0.88 -19.30 -7.88
N HIS A 406 -0.47 -20.53 -7.52
CA HIS A 406 0.68 -21.18 -8.16
C HIS A 406 0.35 -21.70 -9.58
N ALA A 407 -0.94 -21.85 -9.93
CA ALA A 407 -1.37 -22.17 -11.27
C ALA A 407 -1.46 -20.95 -12.20
N ARG A 408 -1.42 -19.74 -11.63
CA ARG A 408 -1.46 -18.48 -12.39
C ARG A 408 -0.10 -18.15 -12.98
N SER A 409 -0.10 -17.39 -14.07
CA SER A 409 1.14 -16.93 -14.69
C SER A 409 1.05 -15.51 -15.22
N LEU A 410 2.19 -14.86 -15.33
CA LEU A 410 2.37 -13.56 -15.94
C LEU A 410 3.08 -13.69 -17.29
N GLN A 411 2.79 -12.80 -18.22
CA GLN A 411 3.49 -12.69 -19.50
C GLN A 411 4.53 -11.58 -19.41
N VAL A 412 5.82 -11.95 -19.47
CA VAL A 412 6.94 -11.01 -19.44
C VAL A 412 7.71 -11.17 -20.76
N ASN A 413 7.69 -10.16 -21.61
CA ASN A 413 8.35 -10.20 -22.93
C ASN A 413 7.94 -11.41 -23.81
N GLY A 414 6.70 -11.88 -23.68
CA GLY A 414 6.18 -13.04 -24.41
C GLY A 414 6.53 -14.39 -23.78
N GLU A 415 7.19 -14.44 -22.66
CA GLU A 415 7.46 -15.63 -21.87
C GLU A 415 6.53 -15.74 -20.67
N GLN A 416 6.06 -16.96 -20.37
CA GLN A 416 5.34 -17.22 -19.12
C GLN A 416 6.30 -17.21 -17.92
N ARG A 417 5.90 -16.51 -16.88
CA ARG A 417 6.58 -16.46 -15.57
C ARG A 417 5.60 -16.81 -14.46
N PRO A 418 6.05 -17.38 -13.34
CA PRO A 418 5.20 -17.60 -12.18
C PRO A 418 4.54 -16.30 -11.71
N TYR A 419 3.33 -16.43 -11.20
CA TYR A 419 2.59 -15.32 -10.60
C TYR A 419 3.11 -14.96 -9.19
N THR A 420 3.53 -15.99 -8.45
CA THR A 420 4.08 -15.93 -7.08
C THR A 420 5.56 -16.30 -7.08
#